data_4b12bc0d2b59607b1e504741751e983f
#
_entry.id   4b12bc0d2b59607b1e504741751e983f
#
_cell.length_a   1.000
_cell.length_b   1.000
_cell.length_c   1.000
_cell.angle_alpha   90.00
_cell.angle_beta   90.00
_cell.angle_gamma   90.00
#
_symmetry.space_group_name_H-M   'P 1'
#
loop_
_entity.id
_entity.type
_entity.pdbx_description
1 polymer ?
#
loop_
_entity_poly.entity_id
_entity_poly.type
_entity_poly.pdbx_seq_one_letter_code
_entity_poly.pdbx_strand_id
1 'polypeptide(L)'
;MPSSPSLHRLSTSVWSYVAFTGLTFGAGALLVKKLTNDGIDPFTITWIPFLISGVLAFGTGYKRNQLTKAAIAPGILLGVFAGAGPSLIFNYGFDELPAGIVTLLISLGPIFTAVVAHFVFADERFNSLKGAGLVLAYGGVMMLTIDSVGDKGSLSDILIVLAGSALGGSAGVLTRYYSLRHEPMALIAPNLFTAGIVALILTYTMDR
;
A
#
# COMPACT_ATOMS: atom_id res chain seq x y z
N MET A 1 -35.73 -20.42 0.83
CA MET A 1 -34.67 -19.84 -0.03
C MET A 1 -34.49 -18.40 0.41
N PRO A 2 -33.34 -17.98 0.95
CA PRO A 2 -33.11 -16.58 1.24
C PRO A 2 -32.98 -15.81 -0.07
N SER A 3 -33.72 -14.72 -0.20
CA SER A 3 -33.69 -13.82 -1.35
C SER A 3 -32.27 -13.31 -1.57
N SER A 4 -31.69 -13.57 -2.74
CA SER A 4 -30.41 -13.00 -3.15
C SER A 4 -30.47 -11.47 -3.03
N PRO A 5 -29.50 -10.82 -2.37
CA PRO A 5 -29.46 -9.36 -2.35
C PRO A 5 -29.33 -8.87 -3.78
N SER A 6 -30.18 -7.91 -4.17
CA SER A 6 -30.23 -7.41 -5.55
C SER A 6 -28.83 -6.90 -5.93
N LEU A 7 -28.27 -7.43 -7.00
CA LEU A 7 -26.94 -7.06 -7.54
C LEU A 7 -26.76 -5.53 -7.67
N HIS A 8 -27.83 -4.79 -7.84
CA HIS A 8 -27.84 -3.33 -7.92
C HIS A 8 -27.45 -2.64 -6.59
N ARG A 9 -27.86 -3.19 -5.42
CA ARG A 9 -27.47 -2.62 -4.12
C ARG A 9 -26.00 -2.91 -3.78
N LEU A 10 -25.48 -4.08 -4.14
CA LEU A 10 -24.07 -4.41 -4.01
C LEU A 10 -23.19 -3.51 -4.90
N SER A 11 -23.64 -3.21 -6.12
CA SER A 11 -22.94 -2.33 -7.04
C SER A 11 -22.75 -0.91 -6.49
N THR A 12 -23.80 -0.28 -5.98
CA THR A 12 -23.74 1.11 -5.47
C THR A 12 -22.84 1.21 -4.23
N SER A 13 -22.90 0.23 -3.32
CA SER A 13 -22.05 0.19 -2.13
C SER A 13 -20.57 0.03 -2.52
N VAL A 14 -20.24 -0.86 -3.45
CA VAL A 14 -18.86 -1.06 -3.91
C VAL A 14 -18.29 0.20 -4.53
N TRP A 15 -19.04 0.87 -5.41
CA TRP A 15 -18.59 2.12 -6.04
C TRP A 15 -18.37 3.25 -5.03
N SER A 16 -19.19 3.36 -4.00
CA SER A 16 -18.98 4.35 -2.95
C SER A 16 -17.70 4.08 -2.14
N TYR A 17 -17.40 2.82 -1.83
CA TYR A 17 -16.13 2.45 -1.19
C TYR A 17 -14.92 2.75 -2.09
N VAL A 18 -15.00 2.43 -3.37
CA VAL A 18 -13.94 2.74 -4.35
C VAL A 18 -13.69 4.25 -4.43
N ALA A 19 -14.75 5.03 -4.57
CA ALA A 19 -14.65 6.50 -4.62
C ALA A 19 -14.06 7.07 -3.32
N PHE A 20 -14.55 6.65 -2.16
CA PHE A 20 -14.03 7.09 -0.86
C PHE A 20 -12.56 6.74 -0.68
N THR A 21 -12.17 5.51 -1.00
CA THR A 21 -10.78 5.06 -0.91
C THR A 21 -9.88 5.85 -1.86
N GLY A 22 -10.33 6.07 -3.10
CA GLY A 22 -9.58 6.84 -4.09
C GLY A 22 -9.37 8.30 -3.66
N LEU A 23 -10.42 8.95 -3.15
CA LEU A 23 -10.33 10.32 -2.62
C LEU A 23 -9.40 10.41 -1.42
N THR A 24 -9.50 9.47 -0.48
CA THR A 24 -8.66 9.44 0.72
C THR A 24 -7.20 9.21 0.35
N PHE A 25 -6.93 8.28 -0.59
CA PHE A 25 -5.57 8.00 -1.05
C PHE A 25 -4.96 9.21 -1.79
N GLY A 26 -5.73 9.84 -2.69
CA GLY A 26 -5.28 11.03 -3.41
C GLY A 26 -5.01 12.23 -2.48
N ALA A 27 -5.91 12.49 -1.52
CA ALA A 27 -5.70 13.51 -0.51
C ALA A 27 -4.48 13.21 0.36
N GLY A 28 -4.27 11.94 0.73
CA GLY A 28 -3.09 11.49 1.48
C GLY A 28 -1.79 11.79 0.75
N ALA A 29 -1.70 11.50 -0.54
CA ALA A 29 -0.53 11.78 -1.37
C ALA A 29 -0.19 13.28 -1.42
N LEU A 30 -1.20 14.15 -1.56
CA LEU A 30 -1.01 15.60 -1.53
C LEU A 30 -0.56 16.10 -0.16
N LEU A 31 -1.10 15.55 0.92
CA LEU A 31 -0.70 15.88 2.28
C LEU A 31 0.75 15.47 2.55
N VAL A 32 1.15 14.26 2.17
CA VAL A 32 2.53 13.80 2.30
C VAL A 32 3.46 14.75 1.55
N LYS A 33 3.16 15.07 0.28
CA LYS A 33 3.99 15.99 -0.49
C LYS A 33 4.08 17.38 0.14
N LYS A 34 3.00 17.87 0.73
CA LYS A 34 3.03 19.15 1.47
C LYS A 34 3.92 19.06 2.68
N LEU A 35 3.79 18.00 3.49
CA LEU A 35 4.58 17.82 4.71
C LEU A 35 6.07 17.69 4.40
N THR A 36 6.45 16.97 3.33
CA THR A 36 7.86 16.88 2.88
C THR A 36 8.39 18.25 2.42
N ASN A 37 7.58 19.02 1.68
CA ASN A 37 7.95 20.39 1.28
C ASN A 37 8.10 21.35 2.48
N ASP A 38 7.34 21.12 3.56
CA ASP A 38 7.44 21.87 4.83
C ASP A 38 8.64 21.40 5.68
N GLY A 39 9.46 20.47 5.18
CA GLY A 39 10.68 19.97 5.81
C GLY A 39 10.46 18.87 6.86
N ILE A 40 9.30 18.25 6.90
CA ILE A 40 9.05 17.11 7.78
C ILE A 40 9.64 15.85 7.15
N ASP A 41 10.48 15.18 7.94
CA ASP A 41 11.17 13.96 7.54
C ASP A 41 10.21 12.85 7.10
N PRO A 42 10.48 12.15 5.96
CA PRO A 42 9.66 11.06 5.45
C PRO A 42 9.39 9.92 6.44
N PHE A 43 10.35 9.64 7.32
CA PHE A 43 10.19 8.60 8.35
C PHE A 43 9.14 9.02 9.37
N THR A 44 9.17 10.30 9.80
CA THR A 44 8.20 10.87 10.73
C THR A 44 6.79 10.85 10.16
N ILE A 45 6.63 11.19 8.89
CA ILE A 45 5.35 11.08 8.17
C ILE A 45 4.84 9.65 8.15
N THR A 46 5.75 8.66 8.20
CA THR A 46 5.38 7.24 8.21
C THR A 46 5.01 6.73 9.60
N TRP A 47 5.88 6.91 10.62
CA TRP A 47 5.69 6.22 11.89
C TRP A 47 4.52 6.73 12.72
N ILE A 48 4.25 8.05 12.71
CA ILE A 48 3.18 8.65 13.51
C ILE A 48 1.79 8.07 13.15
N PRO A 49 1.34 8.12 11.88
CA PRO A 49 0.04 7.57 11.51
C PRO A 49 -0.06 6.06 11.75
N PHE A 50 1.02 5.32 11.49
CA PHE A 50 1.04 3.88 11.69
C PHE A 50 0.91 3.49 13.16
N LEU A 51 1.61 4.16 14.09
CA LEU A 51 1.48 3.89 15.51
C LEU A 51 0.09 4.24 16.03
N ILE A 52 -0.43 5.42 15.68
CA ILE A 52 -1.78 5.84 16.08
C ILE A 52 -2.81 4.83 15.57
N SER A 53 -2.76 4.48 14.30
CA SER A 53 -3.67 3.52 13.68
C SER A 53 -3.51 2.11 14.28
N GLY A 54 -2.29 1.70 14.59
CA GLY A 54 -2.00 0.43 15.24
C GLY A 54 -2.61 0.34 16.64
N VAL A 55 -2.44 1.38 17.47
CA VAL A 55 -3.07 1.44 18.81
C VAL A 55 -4.60 1.39 18.71
N LEU A 56 -5.18 2.16 17.79
CA LEU A 56 -6.64 2.14 17.56
C LEU A 56 -7.12 0.77 17.06
N ALA A 57 -6.36 0.11 16.19
CA ALA A 57 -6.68 -1.22 15.69
C ALA A 57 -6.60 -2.27 16.80
N PHE A 58 -5.60 -2.21 17.68
CA PHE A 58 -5.54 -3.08 18.86
C PHE A 58 -6.72 -2.84 19.80
N GLY A 59 -7.05 -1.58 20.09
CA GLY A 59 -8.19 -1.23 20.94
C GLY A 59 -9.53 -1.74 20.39
N THR A 60 -9.76 -1.59 19.08
CA THR A 60 -10.98 -2.08 18.42
C THR A 60 -11.00 -3.61 18.32
N GLY A 61 -9.88 -4.22 17.99
CA GLY A 61 -9.74 -5.68 17.93
C GLY A 61 -9.94 -6.33 19.30
N TYR A 62 -9.44 -5.73 20.37
CA TYR A 62 -9.66 -6.18 21.74
C TYR A 62 -11.15 -6.12 22.13
N LYS A 63 -11.79 -4.97 21.91
CA LYS A 63 -13.22 -4.79 22.22
C LYS A 63 -14.13 -5.76 21.45
N ARG A 64 -13.76 -6.16 20.24
CA ARG A 64 -14.50 -7.09 19.40
C ARG A 64 -14.10 -8.55 19.58
N ASN A 65 -13.16 -8.83 20.49
CA ASN A 65 -12.60 -10.18 20.71
C ASN A 65 -12.08 -10.87 19.44
N GLN A 66 -11.48 -10.07 18.55
CA GLN A 66 -10.97 -10.53 17.25
C GLN A 66 -9.46 -10.78 17.23
N LEU A 67 -8.75 -10.47 18.33
CA LEU A 67 -7.30 -10.67 18.41
C LEU A 67 -6.96 -12.13 18.66
N THR A 68 -6.13 -12.69 17.80
CA THR A 68 -5.68 -14.09 17.89
C THR A 68 -4.16 -14.14 17.92
N LYS A 69 -3.59 -14.88 18.89
CA LYS A 69 -2.13 -15.03 19.02
C LYS A 69 -1.47 -15.58 17.75
N ALA A 70 -2.15 -16.48 17.05
CA ALA A 70 -1.67 -17.07 15.80
C ALA A 70 -1.49 -16.05 14.66
N ALA A 71 -2.18 -14.90 14.71
CA ALA A 71 -2.08 -13.84 13.71
C ALA A 71 -0.97 -12.82 14.00
N ILE A 72 -0.34 -12.87 15.17
CA ILE A 72 0.69 -11.88 15.56
C ILE A 72 1.90 -11.98 14.64
N ALA A 73 2.49 -13.17 14.49
CA ALA A 73 3.67 -13.35 13.63
C ALA A 73 3.40 -13.00 12.16
N PRO A 74 2.31 -13.48 11.51
CA PRO A 74 1.91 -12.98 10.20
C PRO A 74 1.71 -11.47 10.15
N GLY A 75 1.07 -10.88 11.15
CA GLY A 75 0.85 -9.43 11.22
C GLY A 75 2.15 -8.65 11.31
N ILE A 76 3.13 -9.10 12.10
CA ILE A 76 4.47 -8.51 12.18
C ILE A 76 5.16 -8.58 10.81
N LEU A 77 5.13 -9.75 10.16
CA LEU A 77 5.71 -9.92 8.82
C LEU A 77 5.09 -8.93 7.82
N LEU A 78 3.76 -8.83 7.81
CA LEU A 78 3.05 -7.86 6.98
C LEU A 78 3.39 -6.41 7.36
N GLY A 79 3.61 -6.11 8.63
CA GLY A 79 4.01 -4.79 9.10
C GLY A 79 5.34 -4.34 8.52
N VAL A 80 6.30 -5.24 8.37
CA VAL A 80 7.58 -4.93 7.73
C VAL A 80 7.43 -4.80 6.22
N PHE A 81 6.86 -5.81 5.55
CA PHE A 81 6.88 -5.92 4.08
C PHE A 81 5.71 -5.24 3.37
N ALA A 82 4.54 -5.16 3.99
CA ALA A 82 3.37 -4.51 3.40
C ALA A 82 3.10 -3.12 4.00
N GLY A 83 3.55 -2.88 5.21
CA GLY A 83 3.39 -1.61 5.92
C GLY A 83 4.61 -0.69 5.77
N ALA A 84 5.65 -0.90 6.58
CA ALA A 84 6.79 0.00 6.68
C ALA A 84 7.58 0.12 5.36
N GLY A 85 7.96 -1.01 4.76
CA GLY A 85 8.83 -1.02 3.58
C GLY A 85 8.32 -0.16 2.44
N PRO A 86 7.15 -0.45 1.84
CA PRO A 86 6.61 0.36 0.75
C PRO A 86 6.35 1.81 1.17
N SER A 87 5.81 2.04 2.39
CA SER A 87 5.46 3.38 2.83
C SER A 87 6.67 4.30 2.99
N LEU A 88 7.77 3.78 3.53
CA LEU A 88 9.03 4.52 3.64
C LEU A 88 9.60 4.88 2.27
N ILE A 89 9.58 3.92 1.35
CA ILE A 89 10.04 4.13 -0.03
C ILE A 89 9.16 5.16 -0.74
N PHE A 90 7.84 5.11 -0.56
CA PHE A 90 6.92 6.06 -1.18
C PHE A 90 7.07 7.46 -0.59
N ASN A 91 7.23 7.59 0.73
CA ASN A 91 7.42 8.88 1.36
C ASN A 91 8.77 9.50 0.98
N TYR A 92 9.84 8.70 0.85
CA TYR A 92 11.07 9.13 0.23
C TYR A 92 10.83 9.62 -1.22
N GLY A 93 10.05 8.86 -2.00
CA GLY A 93 9.70 9.27 -3.36
C GLY A 93 8.94 10.61 -3.40
N PHE A 94 8.04 10.87 -2.46
CA PHE A 94 7.34 12.16 -2.37
C PHE A 94 8.27 13.31 -1.99
N ASP A 95 9.39 13.05 -1.32
CA ASP A 95 10.41 14.04 -1.04
C ASP A 95 11.18 14.43 -2.33
N GLU A 96 11.68 13.43 -3.05
CA GLU A 96 12.59 13.60 -4.19
C GLU A 96 11.87 13.86 -5.52
N LEU A 97 10.65 13.36 -5.71
CA LEU A 97 9.92 13.38 -6.98
C LEU A 97 8.63 14.20 -6.91
N PRO A 98 8.14 14.71 -8.05
CA PRO A 98 6.79 15.27 -8.13
C PRO A 98 5.72 14.25 -7.73
N ALA A 99 4.71 14.70 -6.95
CA ALA A 99 3.65 13.81 -6.44
C ALA A 99 2.92 13.02 -7.54
N GLY A 100 2.76 13.61 -8.73
CA GLY A 100 2.16 12.92 -9.87
C GLY A 100 2.96 11.71 -10.33
N ILE A 101 4.30 11.81 -10.39
CA ILE A 101 5.18 10.70 -10.77
C ILE A 101 5.11 9.60 -9.70
N VAL A 102 5.22 9.95 -8.43
CA VAL A 102 5.16 8.97 -7.33
C VAL A 102 3.84 8.21 -7.35
N THR A 103 2.70 8.91 -7.47
CA THR A 103 1.39 8.26 -7.51
C THR A 103 1.22 7.36 -8.73
N LEU A 104 1.76 7.74 -9.89
CA LEU A 104 1.78 6.90 -11.09
C LEU A 104 2.61 5.63 -10.85
N LEU A 105 3.81 5.75 -10.27
CA LEU A 105 4.65 4.60 -9.96
C LEU A 105 3.99 3.68 -8.93
N ILE A 106 3.35 4.21 -7.90
CA ILE A 106 2.57 3.44 -6.90
C ILE A 106 1.41 2.69 -7.60
N SER A 107 0.78 3.30 -8.59
CA SER A 107 -0.33 2.69 -9.33
C SER A 107 0.09 1.46 -10.16
N LEU A 108 1.38 1.20 -10.30
CA LEU A 108 1.90 -0.05 -10.89
C LEU A 108 1.87 -1.23 -9.90
N GLY A 109 1.62 -1.00 -8.62
CA GLY A 109 1.51 -2.06 -7.59
C GLY A 109 0.60 -3.22 -7.98
N PRO A 110 -0.62 -3.00 -8.52
CA PRO A 110 -1.48 -4.06 -9.00
C PRO A 110 -0.87 -4.95 -10.09
N ILE A 111 0.06 -4.44 -10.90
CA ILE A 111 0.79 -5.23 -11.89
C ILE A 111 1.66 -6.28 -11.19
N PHE A 112 2.46 -5.85 -10.23
CA PHE A 112 3.30 -6.75 -9.43
C PHE A 112 2.45 -7.73 -8.63
N THR A 113 1.31 -7.27 -8.07
CA THR A 113 0.34 -8.15 -7.42
C THR A 113 -0.15 -9.24 -8.38
N ALA A 114 -0.54 -8.88 -9.60
CA ALA A 114 -1.04 -9.85 -10.59
C ALA A 114 0.04 -10.84 -11.03
N VAL A 115 1.28 -10.39 -11.19
CA VAL A 115 2.43 -11.26 -11.53
C VAL A 115 2.68 -12.25 -10.41
N VAL A 116 2.80 -11.80 -9.16
CA VAL A 116 3.08 -12.69 -8.02
C VAL A 116 1.90 -13.62 -7.74
N ALA A 117 0.65 -13.11 -7.84
CA ALA A 117 -0.55 -13.90 -7.64
C ALA A 117 -0.66 -15.06 -8.64
N HIS A 118 -0.19 -14.87 -9.88
CA HIS A 118 -0.14 -15.92 -10.90
C HIS A 118 0.65 -17.17 -10.44
N PHE A 119 1.72 -16.97 -9.69
CA PHE A 119 2.55 -18.07 -9.18
C PHE A 119 2.05 -18.64 -7.87
N VAL A 120 1.35 -17.84 -7.06
CA VAL A 120 0.93 -18.20 -5.69
C VAL A 120 -0.48 -18.82 -5.68
N PHE A 121 -1.39 -18.30 -6.52
CA PHE A 121 -2.80 -18.73 -6.55
C PHE A 121 -3.15 -19.39 -7.87
N ALA A 122 -3.64 -20.64 -7.82
CA ALA A 122 -4.00 -21.41 -9.02
C ALA A 122 -5.21 -20.83 -9.78
N ASP A 123 -6.08 -20.08 -9.10
CA ASP A 123 -7.27 -19.44 -9.64
C ASP A 123 -7.00 -18.06 -10.27
N GLU A 124 -5.81 -17.48 -10.07
CA GLU A 124 -5.41 -16.16 -10.60
C GLU A 124 -4.39 -16.23 -11.74
N ARG A 125 -4.53 -17.22 -12.61
CA ARG A 125 -3.63 -17.35 -13.76
C ARG A 125 -3.77 -16.17 -14.73
N PHE A 126 -2.63 -15.77 -15.26
CA PHE A 126 -2.55 -14.79 -16.33
C PHE A 126 -3.30 -15.29 -17.57
N ASN A 127 -4.11 -14.41 -18.15
CA ASN A 127 -4.66 -14.61 -19.49
C ASN A 127 -4.24 -13.43 -20.39
N SER A 128 -4.43 -13.59 -21.69
CA SER A 128 -4.05 -12.57 -22.70
C SER A 128 -4.71 -11.21 -22.46
N LEU A 129 -5.95 -11.19 -21.96
CA LEU A 129 -6.69 -9.97 -21.66
C LEU A 129 -6.08 -9.21 -20.48
N LYS A 130 -5.71 -9.91 -19.40
CA LYS A 130 -4.97 -9.32 -18.27
C LYS A 130 -3.62 -8.78 -18.72
N GLY A 131 -2.89 -9.54 -19.56
CA GLY A 131 -1.62 -9.10 -20.13
C GLY A 131 -1.76 -7.83 -20.98
N ALA A 132 -2.75 -7.76 -21.85
CA ALA A 132 -3.01 -6.56 -22.66
C ALA A 132 -3.36 -5.34 -21.79
N GLY A 133 -4.20 -5.51 -20.75
CA GLY A 133 -4.51 -4.46 -19.81
C GLY A 133 -3.28 -3.92 -19.07
N LEU A 134 -2.37 -4.80 -18.67
CA LEU A 134 -1.11 -4.41 -18.02
C LEU A 134 -0.20 -3.64 -18.96
N VAL A 135 -0.04 -4.08 -20.20
CA VAL A 135 0.77 -3.38 -21.21
C VAL A 135 0.22 -1.99 -21.49
N LEU A 136 -1.10 -1.85 -21.62
CA LEU A 136 -1.74 -0.55 -21.82
C LEU A 136 -1.56 0.37 -20.60
N ALA A 137 -1.72 -0.14 -19.38
CA ALA A 137 -1.51 0.61 -18.16
C ALA A 137 -0.07 1.09 -18.03
N TYR A 138 0.90 0.19 -18.29
CA TYR A 138 2.33 0.51 -18.24
C TYR A 138 2.72 1.53 -19.32
N GLY A 139 2.20 1.36 -20.55
CA GLY A 139 2.41 2.32 -21.64
C GLY A 139 1.86 3.71 -21.32
N GLY A 140 0.67 3.78 -20.70
CA GLY A 140 0.10 5.05 -20.24
C GLY A 140 0.96 5.73 -19.17
N VAL A 141 1.43 4.99 -18.18
CA VAL A 141 2.34 5.51 -17.14
C VAL A 141 3.65 5.99 -17.76
N MET A 142 4.26 5.22 -18.67
CA MET A 142 5.48 5.64 -19.38
C MET A 142 5.30 6.94 -20.13
N MET A 143 4.22 7.10 -20.89
CA MET A 143 3.95 8.34 -21.63
C MET A 143 3.87 9.56 -20.72
N LEU A 144 3.25 9.43 -19.55
CA LEU A 144 3.13 10.53 -18.60
C LEU A 144 4.46 10.82 -17.85
N THR A 145 5.33 9.83 -17.74
CA THR A 145 6.58 9.95 -16.98
C THR A 145 7.72 10.50 -17.85
N ILE A 146 7.74 10.23 -19.16
CA ILE A 146 8.82 10.64 -20.08
C ILE A 146 9.02 12.16 -20.08
N ASP A 147 7.95 12.94 -20.11
CA ASP A 147 8.05 14.41 -20.12
C ASP A 147 8.43 14.99 -18.74
N SER A 148 8.28 14.21 -17.68
CA SER A 148 8.49 14.66 -16.30
C SER A 148 9.88 14.35 -15.75
N VAL A 149 10.65 13.47 -16.41
CA VAL A 149 12.00 13.02 -15.99
C VAL A 149 13.08 14.10 -16.22
N GLY A 150 12.78 15.14 -16.99
CA GLY A 150 13.76 16.17 -17.36
C GLY A 150 14.09 17.21 -16.28
N ASP A 151 13.18 17.51 -15.37
CA ASP A 151 13.29 18.70 -14.51
C ASP A 151 13.45 18.45 -13.01
N LYS A 152 12.98 17.31 -12.46
CA LYS A 152 13.09 17.00 -11.02
C LYS A 152 13.07 15.49 -10.79
N GLY A 153 14.18 14.96 -10.37
CA GLY A 153 14.35 13.57 -9.94
C GLY A 153 15.33 12.78 -10.80
N SER A 154 16.08 11.92 -10.15
CA SER A 154 17.05 11.04 -10.83
C SER A 154 16.37 9.73 -11.26
N LEU A 155 16.98 9.04 -12.22
CA LEU A 155 16.56 7.70 -12.60
C LEU A 155 16.59 6.74 -11.40
N SER A 156 17.55 6.92 -10.47
CA SER A 156 17.64 6.13 -9.24
C SER A 156 16.41 6.29 -8.36
N ASP A 157 15.87 7.49 -8.21
CA ASP A 157 14.69 7.74 -7.38
C ASP A 157 13.43 7.06 -7.96
N ILE A 158 13.31 7.12 -9.29
CA ILE A 158 12.23 6.40 -10.01
C ILE A 158 12.34 4.89 -9.79
N LEU A 159 13.55 4.33 -9.89
CA LEU A 159 13.77 2.90 -9.69
C LEU A 159 13.52 2.47 -8.24
N ILE A 160 13.90 3.31 -7.27
CA ILE A 160 13.61 3.06 -5.84
C ILE A 160 12.09 3.01 -5.61
N VAL A 161 11.33 4.00 -6.09
CA VAL A 161 9.88 4.03 -5.94
C VAL A 161 9.21 2.86 -6.68
N LEU A 162 9.72 2.49 -7.85
CA LEU A 162 9.23 1.31 -8.59
C LEU A 162 9.49 0.02 -7.80
N ALA A 163 10.66 -0.11 -7.16
CA ALA A 163 10.95 -1.25 -6.28
C ALA A 163 10.00 -1.27 -5.06
N GLY A 164 9.65 -0.10 -4.51
CA GLY A 164 8.62 0.04 -3.48
C GLY A 164 7.26 -0.46 -3.95
N SER A 165 6.87 -0.14 -5.19
CA SER A 165 5.63 -0.61 -5.79
C SER A 165 5.62 -2.13 -6.02
N ALA A 166 6.76 -2.69 -6.43
CA ALA A 166 6.93 -4.13 -6.55
C ALA A 166 6.84 -4.84 -5.19
N LEU A 167 7.47 -4.27 -4.17
CA LEU A 167 7.40 -4.77 -2.80
C LEU A 167 5.97 -4.73 -2.26
N GLY A 168 5.28 -3.59 -2.38
CA GLY A 168 3.91 -3.41 -1.93
C GLY A 168 2.91 -4.32 -2.65
N GLY A 169 3.05 -4.43 -3.98
CA GLY A 169 2.25 -5.34 -4.80
C GLY A 169 2.45 -6.81 -4.41
N SER A 170 3.69 -7.24 -4.21
CA SER A 170 4.02 -8.59 -3.76
C SER A 170 3.50 -8.87 -2.34
N ALA A 171 3.64 -7.90 -1.44
CA ALA A 171 3.12 -7.98 -0.09
C ALA A 171 1.59 -8.01 -0.04
N GLY A 172 0.90 -7.43 -1.05
CA GLY A 172 -0.54 -7.56 -1.22
C GLY A 172 -0.98 -9.02 -1.39
N VAL A 173 -0.24 -9.81 -2.15
CA VAL A 173 -0.48 -11.26 -2.29
C VAL A 173 -0.29 -11.99 -0.96
N LEU A 174 0.76 -11.64 -0.21
CA LEU A 174 1.00 -12.20 1.12
C LEU A 174 -0.10 -11.82 2.10
N THR A 175 -0.58 -10.58 2.05
CA THR A 175 -1.72 -10.10 2.85
C THR A 175 -2.97 -10.92 2.56
N ARG A 176 -3.29 -11.16 1.28
CA ARG A 176 -4.42 -12.01 0.89
C ARG A 176 -4.25 -13.44 1.41
N TYR A 177 -3.06 -14.03 1.28
CA TYR A 177 -2.79 -15.39 1.74
C TYR A 177 -3.09 -15.56 3.24
N TYR A 178 -2.69 -14.60 4.07
CA TYR A 178 -2.96 -14.64 5.50
C TYR A 178 -4.40 -14.26 5.85
N SER A 179 -5.03 -13.34 5.10
CA SER A 179 -6.42 -12.93 5.34
C SER A 179 -7.45 -14.02 5.09
N LEU A 180 -7.09 -15.06 4.33
CA LEU A 180 -7.93 -16.25 4.16
C LEU A 180 -7.92 -17.18 5.39
N ARG A 181 -7.01 -16.97 6.34
CA ARG A 181 -6.77 -17.86 7.49
C ARG A 181 -6.97 -17.17 8.84
N HIS A 182 -7.01 -15.87 8.87
CA HIS A 182 -7.10 -15.08 10.09
C HIS A 182 -8.13 -13.97 9.96
N GLU A 183 -8.73 -13.60 11.08
CA GLU A 183 -9.61 -12.43 11.16
C GLU A 183 -8.86 -11.16 10.73
N PRO A 184 -9.46 -10.29 9.90
CA PRO A 184 -8.78 -9.10 9.38
C PRO A 184 -8.17 -8.23 10.48
N MET A 185 -8.90 -8.00 11.58
CA MET A 185 -8.42 -7.14 12.66
C MET A 185 -7.22 -7.74 13.41
N ALA A 186 -7.16 -9.07 13.51
CA ALA A 186 -6.03 -9.78 14.12
C ALA A 186 -4.71 -9.62 13.31
N LEU A 187 -4.82 -9.40 12.00
CA LEU A 187 -3.67 -9.13 11.13
C LEU A 187 -3.33 -7.64 11.06
N ILE A 188 -4.36 -6.79 10.94
CA ILE A 188 -4.18 -5.34 10.74
C ILE A 188 -3.53 -4.68 11.97
N ALA A 189 -3.96 -5.05 13.18
CA ALA A 189 -3.43 -4.44 14.40
C ALA A 189 -1.91 -4.63 14.56
N PRO A 190 -1.35 -5.86 14.55
CA PRO A 190 0.09 -6.03 14.62
C PRO A 190 0.83 -5.52 13.37
N ASN A 191 0.21 -5.54 12.18
CA ASN A 191 0.78 -4.97 10.97
C ASN A 191 1.06 -3.47 11.15
N LEU A 192 0.03 -2.68 11.44
CA LEU A 192 0.16 -1.23 11.58
C LEU A 192 1.12 -0.85 12.72
N PHE A 193 1.01 -1.53 13.85
CA PHE A 193 1.87 -1.27 15.00
C PHE A 193 3.35 -1.57 14.69
N THR A 194 3.63 -2.70 14.04
CA THR A 194 4.99 -3.06 13.63
C THR A 194 5.54 -2.09 12.58
N ALA A 195 4.72 -1.70 11.60
CA ALA A 195 5.13 -0.72 10.60
C ALA A 195 5.54 0.61 11.25
N GLY A 196 4.77 1.06 12.24
CA GLY A 196 5.11 2.27 13.00
C GLY A 196 6.39 2.13 13.81
N ILE A 197 6.60 1.00 14.50
CA ILE A 197 7.84 0.75 15.26
C ILE A 197 9.05 0.70 14.33
N VAL A 198 8.98 -0.01 13.22
CA VAL A 198 10.09 -0.12 12.26
C VAL A 198 10.47 1.26 11.72
N ALA A 199 9.49 2.05 11.31
CA ALA A 199 9.74 3.40 10.82
C ALA A 199 10.32 4.31 11.92
N LEU A 200 9.84 4.21 13.16
CA LEU A 200 10.36 4.94 14.31
C LEU A 200 11.82 4.59 14.61
N ILE A 201 12.17 3.29 14.61
CA ILE A 201 13.55 2.84 14.82
C ILE A 201 14.46 3.42 13.73
N LEU A 202 14.02 3.38 12.48
CA LEU A 202 14.80 3.92 11.35
C LEU A 202 14.99 5.44 11.48
N THR A 203 13.99 6.19 11.91
CA THR A 203 14.14 7.63 12.22
C THR A 203 15.30 7.87 13.18
N TYR A 204 15.33 7.17 14.31
CA TYR A 204 16.38 7.35 15.32
C TYR A 204 17.76 6.83 14.92
N THR A 205 17.83 5.90 13.97
CA THR A 205 19.12 5.35 13.51
C THR A 205 19.74 6.14 12.38
N MET A 206 18.94 6.81 11.58
CA MET A 206 19.41 7.58 10.42
C MET A 206 19.63 9.06 10.73
N ASP A 207 19.03 9.59 11.80
CA ASP A 207 19.26 10.95 12.31
C ASP A 207 20.62 11.11 13.06
N ARG A 208 21.49 10.10 13.01
CA ARG A 208 22.85 10.11 13.55
C ARG A 208 23.87 10.07 12.43
#